data_0f38541b5e88dbc4328c75a8370417f5
#
_entry.id   0f38541b5e88dbc4328c75a8370417f5
#
_cell.length_a   1.000
_cell.length_b   1.000
_cell.length_c   1.000
_cell.angle_alpha   90.00
_cell.angle_beta   90.00
_cell.angle_gamma   90.00
#
_symmetry.space_group_name_H-M   'P 1'
#
loop_
_entity.id
_entity.type
_entity.pdbx_description
1 polymer ?
#
loop_
_entity_poly.entity_id
_entity_poly.type
_entity_poly.pdbx_seq_one_letter_code
_entity_poly.pdbx_strand_id
1 'polypeptide(L)'
;MKNKKRIVLVVFLLIFTGSLQMIVAQENRGPAAVIINHYATRSFLEGTVPAADLDQIIQAGIRAPSASNRQPWYFTIIQNQDLAKKIVSNNVDGNVLIVVSAEGDGKTNTREIIDCSLAVESIYLAAQALGYGSRIYTGPINALNNNLKKELNLPPGHNAVALVRVGRTAAVDAVSAASNRKKAEETVRYIK
;
A
#
# COMPACT_ATOMS: atom_id res chain seq x y z
N MET A 1 -48.92 18.69 -25.63
CA MET A 1 -47.68 18.25 -26.38
C MET A 1 -46.38 18.96 -25.96
N LYS A 2 -46.39 20.21 -25.51
CA LYS A 2 -45.16 20.96 -25.11
C LYS A 2 -44.45 20.40 -23.85
N ASN A 3 -45.18 19.78 -22.90
CA ASN A 3 -44.57 19.29 -21.66
C ASN A 3 -43.81 17.96 -21.84
N LYS A 4 -44.19 17.08 -22.74
CA LYS A 4 -43.48 15.79 -22.99
C LYS A 4 -42.10 16.00 -23.60
N LYS A 5 -41.92 17.03 -24.48
CA LYS A 5 -40.61 17.34 -25.08
C LYS A 5 -39.61 17.92 -24.05
N ARG A 6 -40.12 18.68 -23.06
CA ARG A 6 -39.26 19.23 -21.99
C ARG A 6 -38.77 18.14 -21.02
N ILE A 7 -39.63 17.16 -20.67
CA ILE A 7 -39.25 16.07 -19.79
C ILE A 7 -38.20 15.18 -20.47
N VAL A 8 -38.32 14.87 -21.74
CA VAL A 8 -37.32 14.05 -22.48
C VAL A 8 -35.98 14.76 -22.56
N LEU A 9 -35.97 16.10 -22.74
CA LEU A 9 -34.70 16.87 -22.79
C LEU A 9 -34.00 16.92 -21.44
N VAL A 10 -34.73 17.01 -20.33
CA VAL A 10 -34.15 17.02 -18.98
C VAL A 10 -33.60 15.68 -18.61
N VAL A 11 -34.29 14.56 -18.98
CA VAL A 11 -33.79 13.19 -18.73
C VAL A 11 -32.54 12.91 -19.55
N PHE A 12 -32.48 13.35 -20.81
CA PHE A 12 -31.27 13.20 -21.65
C PHE A 12 -30.09 14.02 -21.08
N LEU A 13 -30.33 15.22 -20.57
CA LEU A 13 -29.28 16.06 -19.96
C LEU A 13 -28.75 15.45 -18.67
N LEU A 14 -29.60 14.85 -17.82
CA LEU A 14 -29.22 14.18 -16.59
C LEU A 14 -28.42 12.89 -16.84
N ILE A 15 -28.79 12.13 -17.88
CA ILE A 15 -28.04 10.92 -18.26
C ILE A 15 -26.68 11.30 -18.83
N PHE A 16 -26.58 12.38 -19.61
CA PHE A 16 -25.31 12.83 -20.20
C PHE A 16 -24.34 13.39 -19.14
N THR A 17 -24.85 14.15 -18.17
CA THR A 17 -24.03 14.67 -17.06
C THR A 17 -23.59 13.55 -16.10
N GLY A 18 -24.44 12.56 -15.85
CA GLY A 18 -24.11 11.39 -15.03
C GLY A 18 -23.02 10.52 -15.66
N SER A 19 -23.09 10.30 -16.99
CA SER A 19 -22.06 9.54 -17.71
C SER A 19 -20.73 10.30 -17.80
N LEU A 20 -20.75 11.62 -17.94
CA LEU A 20 -19.53 12.44 -17.95
C LEU A 20 -18.83 12.44 -16.57
N GLN A 21 -19.61 12.48 -15.47
CA GLN A 21 -19.04 12.36 -14.12
C GLN A 21 -18.47 10.97 -13.84
N MET A 22 -19.06 9.90 -14.37
CA MET A 22 -18.50 8.55 -14.28
C MET A 22 -17.18 8.43 -15.06
N ILE A 23 -17.08 9.03 -16.26
CA ILE A 23 -15.85 9.00 -17.06
C ILE A 23 -14.72 9.76 -16.37
N VAL A 24 -15.00 10.96 -15.82
CA VAL A 24 -14.02 11.75 -15.07
C VAL A 24 -13.60 11.05 -13.78
N ALA A 25 -14.52 10.37 -13.08
CA ALA A 25 -14.21 9.58 -11.90
C ALA A 25 -13.36 8.33 -12.22
N GLN A 26 -13.47 7.80 -13.42
CA GLN A 26 -12.70 6.66 -13.88
C GLN A 26 -11.28 7.05 -14.32
N GLU A 27 -11.07 8.22 -14.93
CA GLU A 27 -9.73 8.75 -15.24
C GLU A 27 -8.88 8.96 -13.99
N ASN A 28 -9.47 9.35 -12.86
CA ASN A 28 -8.76 9.54 -11.59
C ASN A 28 -8.55 8.25 -10.76
N ARG A 29 -8.97 7.08 -11.25
CA ARG A 29 -8.87 5.79 -10.55
C ARG A 29 -7.96 4.77 -11.25
N GLY A 30 -7.29 5.16 -12.32
CA GLY A 30 -6.34 4.29 -13.01
C GLY A 30 -5.12 3.92 -12.16
N PRO A 31 -4.36 2.87 -12.51
CA PRO A 31 -3.17 2.45 -11.77
C PRO A 31 -2.16 3.58 -11.55
N ALA A 32 -1.98 4.46 -12.53
CA ALA A 32 -1.10 5.63 -12.41
C ALA A 32 -1.58 6.62 -11.34
N ALA A 33 -2.90 6.79 -11.18
CA ALA A 33 -3.46 7.68 -10.17
C ALA A 33 -3.16 7.19 -8.75
N VAL A 34 -3.22 5.88 -8.49
CA VAL A 34 -2.81 5.30 -7.20
C VAL A 34 -1.34 5.59 -6.93
N ILE A 35 -0.47 5.39 -7.94
CA ILE A 35 0.97 5.64 -7.81
C ILE A 35 1.27 7.13 -7.56
N ILE A 36 0.57 8.04 -8.26
CA ILE A 36 0.81 9.47 -8.13
C ILE A 36 0.25 10.04 -6.83
N ASN A 37 -0.90 9.53 -6.38
CA ASN A 37 -1.67 10.10 -5.27
C ASN A 37 -1.52 9.34 -3.94
N HIS A 38 -0.69 8.30 -3.86
CA HIS A 38 -0.49 7.55 -2.63
C HIS A 38 0.09 8.42 -1.52
N TYR A 39 -0.21 8.07 -0.28
CA TYR A 39 0.33 8.76 0.90
C TYR A 39 0.56 7.76 2.04
N ALA A 40 1.54 8.06 2.90
CA ALA A 40 1.80 7.26 4.09
C ALA A 40 0.74 7.56 5.16
N THR A 41 -0.19 6.64 5.36
CA THR A 41 -1.30 6.79 6.31
C THR A 41 -0.77 6.99 7.73
N ARG A 42 -1.26 8.02 8.41
CA ARG A 42 -0.87 8.34 9.79
C ARG A 42 -1.95 8.02 10.80
N SER A 43 -3.22 8.07 10.40
CA SER A 43 -4.38 7.77 11.24
C SER A 43 -5.10 6.55 10.71
N PHE A 44 -5.05 5.49 11.49
CA PHE A 44 -5.74 4.25 11.20
C PHE A 44 -6.97 4.12 12.09
N LEU A 45 -8.00 3.48 11.59
CA LEU A 45 -9.23 3.15 12.27
C LEU A 45 -9.25 1.67 12.65
N GLU A 46 -10.01 1.33 13.66
CA GLU A 46 -10.35 -0.04 13.98
C GLU A 46 -11.15 -0.69 12.85
N GLY A 47 -11.00 -2.00 12.74
CA GLY A 47 -11.73 -2.81 11.78
C GLY A 47 -10.82 -3.73 10.98
N THR A 48 -11.32 -4.92 10.73
CA THR A 48 -10.58 -6.00 10.06
C THR A 48 -10.35 -5.69 8.58
N VAL A 49 -9.22 -6.15 8.08
CA VAL A 49 -8.96 -6.31 6.65
C VAL A 49 -9.49 -7.70 6.27
N PRO A 50 -10.51 -7.82 5.39
CA PRO A 50 -11.04 -9.11 4.97
C PRO A 50 -9.96 -10.00 4.35
N ALA A 51 -10.08 -11.31 4.53
CA ALA A 51 -9.10 -12.27 4.01
C ALA A 51 -8.90 -12.14 2.48
N ALA A 52 -9.98 -11.97 1.73
CA ALA A 52 -9.93 -11.83 0.27
C ALA A 52 -9.14 -10.57 -0.17
N ASP A 53 -9.28 -9.45 0.56
CA ASP A 53 -8.53 -8.23 0.26
C ASP A 53 -7.07 -8.39 0.68
N LEU A 54 -6.82 -9.02 1.83
CA LEU A 54 -5.47 -9.31 2.29
C LEU A 54 -4.73 -10.21 1.30
N ASP A 55 -5.41 -11.24 0.78
CA ASP A 55 -4.85 -12.12 -0.25
C ASP A 55 -4.46 -11.35 -1.52
N GLN A 56 -5.31 -10.43 -1.99
CA GLN A 56 -4.98 -9.58 -3.14
C GLN A 56 -3.74 -8.69 -2.86
N ILE A 57 -3.67 -8.12 -1.66
CA ILE A 57 -2.52 -7.29 -1.24
C ILE A 57 -1.23 -8.13 -1.23
N ILE A 58 -1.27 -9.35 -0.70
CA ILE A 58 -0.12 -10.26 -0.68
C ILE A 58 0.26 -10.70 -2.09
N GLN A 59 -0.73 -11.01 -2.95
CA GLN A 59 -0.49 -11.36 -4.36
C GLN A 59 0.24 -10.22 -5.10
N ALA A 60 -0.07 -8.96 -4.81
CA ALA A 60 0.67 -7.84 -5.38
C ALA A 60 2.16 -7.87 -4.97
N GLY A 61 2.45 -8.19 -3.71
CA GLY A 61 3.83 -8.37 -3.23
C GLY A 61 4.55 -9.54 -3.92
N ILE A 62 3.87 -10.69 -4.06
CA ILE A 62 4.41 -11.88 -4.74
C ILE A 62 4.71 -11.58 -6.22
N ARG A 63 3.97 -10.68 -6.85
CA ARG A 63 4.12 -10.31 -8.27
C ARG A 63 5.12 -9.18 -8.51
N ALA A 64 5.76 -8.68 -7.48
CA ALA A 64 6.80 -7.67 -7.64
C ALA A 64 7.94 -8.17 -8.54
N PRO A 65 8.60 -7.30 -9.30
CA PRO A 65 9.78 -7.69 -10.06
C PRO A 65 10.97 -7.96 -9.13
N SER A 66 11.85 -8.87 -9.54
CA SER A 66 13.11 -9.14 -8.83
C SER A 66 14.24 -9.45 -9.81
N ALA A 67 15.46 -9.20 -9.41
CA ALA A 67 16.64 -9.47 -10.22
C ALA A 67 16.71 -10.95 -10.61
N SER A 68 16.72 -11.25 -11.90
CA SER A 68 16.72 -12.62 -12.46
C SER A 68 15.55 -13.48 -11.96
N ASN A 69 14.43 -12.85 -11.59
CA ASN A 69 13.23 -13.50 -11.05
C ASN A 69 13.50 -14.39 -9.82
N ARG A 70 14.44 -13.99 -8.96
CA ARG A 70 14.85 -14.79 -7.79
C ARG A 70 13.84 -14.80 -6.65
N GLN A 71 12.96 -13.77 -6.56
CA GLN A 71 11.88 -13.67 -5.59
C GLN A 71 12.35 -13.95 -4.15
N PRO A 72 13.33 -13.20 -3.61
CA PRO A 72 14.01 -13.53 -2.36
C PRO A 72 13.17 -13.26 -1.11
N TRP A 73 12.03 -12.62 -1.27
CA TRP A 73 11.16 -12.20 -0.18
C TRP A 73 10.42 -13.36 0.47
N TYR A 74 10.21 -13.22 1.76
CA TYR A 74 9.25 -14.00 2.54
C TYR A 74 8.37 -13.06 3.33
N PHE A 75 7.05 -13.31 3.31
CA PHE A 75 6.06 -12.46 3.97
C PHE A 75 5.57 -13.13 5.25
N THR A 76 5.72 -12.45 6.39
CA THR A 76 5.11 -12.85 7.66
C THR A 76 3.94 -11.92 7.96
N ILE A 77 2.73 -12.49 8.00
CA ILE A 77 1.48 -11.75 8.20
C ILE A 77 1.11 -11.81 9.68
N ILE A 78 1.02 -10.66 10.32
CA ILE A 78 0.73 -10.54 11.75
C ILE A 78 -0.68 -9.99 11.92
N GLN A 79 -1.60 -10.87 12.31
CA GLN A 79 -2.99 -10.54 12.67
C GLN A 79 -3.22 -10.62 14.19
N ASN A 80 -2.27 -11.17 14.95
CA ASN A 80 -2.28 -11.13 16.39
C ASN A 80 -2.10 -9.70 16.90
N GLN A 81 -3.11 -9.15 17.55
CA GLN A 81 -3.15 -7.72 17.90
C GLN A 81 -2.17 -7.36 19.03
N ASP A 82 -1.90 -8.28 19.96
CA ASP A 82 -0.93 -8.05 21.04
C ASP A 82 0.49 -7.97 20.46
N LEU A 83 0.83 -8.89 19.55
CA LEU A 83 2.11 -8.86 18.85
C LEU A 83 2.22 -7.62 17.96
N ALA A 84 1.15 -7.26 17.24
CA ALA A 84 1.13 -6.08 16.41
C ALA A 84 1.36 -4.79 17.22
N LYS A 85 0.72 -4.65 18.39
CA LYS A 85 0.94 -3.52 19.33
C LYS A 85 2.33 -3.52 19.95
N LYS A 86 2.92 -4.69 20.20
CA LYS A 86 4.31 -4.83 20.66
C LYS A 86 5.31 -4.30 19.64
N ILE A 87 5.03 -4.47 18.33
CA ILE A 87 5.90 -4.03 17.23
C ILE A 87 5.64 -2.55 16.87
N VAL A 88 4.38 -2.16 16.77
CA VAL A 88 3.93 -0.80 16.46
C VAL A 88 2.97 -0.36 17.57
N SER A 89 3.46 0.38 18.54
CA SER A 89 2.74 0.72 19.78
C SER A 89 1.38 1.39 19.58
N ASN A 90 1.22 2.12 18.47
CA ASN A 90 -0.05 2.74 18.08
C ASN A 90 -0.86 1.91 17.07
N ASN A 91 -0.60 0.61 16.98
CA ASN A 91 -1.45 -0.26 16.19
C ASN A 91 -2.85 -0.30 16.78
N VAL A 92 -3.88 -0.26 15.92
CA VAL A 92 -5.29 -0.37 16.35
C VAL A 92 -5.87 -1.71 15.90
N ASP A 93 -6.92 -2.14 16.57
CA ASP A 93 -7.47 -3.48 16.39
C ASP A 93 -8.02 -3.70 14.97
N GLY A 94 -7.72 -4.87 14.43
CA GLY A 94 -8.05 -5.26 13.07
C GLY A 94 -7.07 -4.83 11.99
N ASN A 95 -6.06 -4.01 12.32
CA ASN A 95 -4.97 -3.74 11.39
C ASN A 95 -4.03 -4.94 11.28
N VAL A 96 -3.40 -5.08 10.13
CA VAL A 96 -2.48 -6.15 9.81
C VAL A 96 -1.08 -5.57 9.62
N LEU A 97 -0.07 -6.25 10.18
CA LEU A 97 1.33 -5.94 9.91
C LEU A 97 1.91 -7.03 9.00
N ILE A 98 2.61 -6.62 7.96
CA ILE A 98 3.24 -7.50 6.98
C ILE A 98 4.74 -7.26 7.05
N VAL A 99 5.49 -8.21 7.61
CA VAL A 99 6.96 -8.19 7.62
C VAL A 99 7.46 -8.79 6.33
N VAL A 100 8.28 -8.05 5.61
CA VAL A 100 8.99 -8.53 4.42
C VAL A 100 10.43 -8.83 4.83
N SER A 101 10.86 -10.06 4.64
CA SER A 101 12.18 -10.54 5.02
C SER A 101 12.87 -11.25 3.85
N ALA A 102 14.19 -11.31 3.86
CA ALA A 102 14.99 -12.09 2.92
C ALA A 102 16.18 -12.71 3.65
N GLU A 103 16.82 -13.69 3.00
CA GLU A 103 18.07 -14.26 3.46
C GLU A 103 19.18 -13.21 3.46
N GLY A 104 20.07 -13.28 4.45
CA GLY A 104 21.17 -12.32 4.62
C GLY A 104 20.99 -11.41 5.83
N ASP A 105 21.83 -10.40 5.96
CA ASP A 105 21.85 -9.50 7.13
C ASP A 105 20.77 -8.40 7.10
N GLY A 106 20.07 -8.26 5.97
CA GLY A 106 19.05 -7.23 5.77
C GLY A 106 19.59 -5.80 5.67
N LYS A 107 20.91 -5.63 5.57
CA LYS A 107 21.59 -4.33 5.58
C LYS A 107 22.58 -4.16 4.43
N THR A 108 23.39 -5.16 4.13
CA THR A 108 24.49 -5.06 3.17
C THR A 108 24.19 -5.72 1.84
N ASN A 109 23.26 -6.66 1.79
CA ASN A 109 22.87 -7.32 0.56
C ASN A 109 21.93 -6.42 -0.26
N THR A 110 22.51 -5.50 -1.01
CA THR A 110 21.79 -4.47 -1.77
C THR A 110 20.73 -5.03 -2.70
N ARG A 111 20.98 -6.19 -3.31
CA ARG A 111 20.08 -6.80 -4.29
C ARG A 111 18.78 -7.29 -3.63
N GLU A 112 18.89 -8.03 -2.55
CA GLU A 112 17.75 -8.53 -1.78
C GLU A 112 16.94 -7.39 -1.16
N ILE A 113 17.62 -6.32 -0.73
CA ILE A 113 16.97 -5.12 -0.22
C ILE A 113 16.16 -4.43 -1.31
N ILE A 114 16.71 -4.28 -2.52
CA ILE A 114 15.99 -3.70 -3.66
C ILE A 114 14.78 -4.56 -4.02
N ASP A 115 14.97 -5.87 -4.20
CA ASP A 115 13.89 -6.78 -4.55
C ASP A 115 12.77 -6.76 -3.49
N CYS A 116 13.12 -6.83 -2.20
CA CYS A 116 12.16 -6.71 -1.11
C CYS A 116 11.47 -5.34 -1.07
N SER A 117 12.17 -4.25 -1.40
CA SER A 117 11.58 -2.91 -1.44
C SER A 117 10.53 -2.78 -2.54
N LEU A 118 10.73 -3.42 -3.68
CA LEU A 118 9.74 -3.48 -4.75
C LEU A 118 8.49 -4.27 -4.33
N ALA A 119 8.67 -5.37 -3.59
CA ALA A 119 7.54 -6.12 -3.02
C ALA A 119 6.79 -5.30 -1.95
N VAL A 120 7.52 -4.58 -1.09
CA VAL A 120 6.96 -3.66 -0.10
C VAL A 120 6.12 -2.57 -0.75
N GLU A 121 6.62 -1.94 -1.81
CA GLU A 121 5.91 -0.90 -2.56
C GLU A 121 4.64 -1.46 -3.21
N SER A 122 4.73 -2.66 -3.81
CA SER A 122 3.57 -3.33 -4.41
C SER A 122 2.47 -3.61 -3.39
N ILE A 123 2.81 -4.12 -2.19
CA ILE A 123 1.89 -4.33 -1.07
C ILE A 123 1.26 -2.99 -0.62
N TYR A 124 2.10 -1.98 -0.46
CA TYR A 124 1.71 -0.65 0.00
C TYR A 124 0.69 0.01 -0.94
N LEU A 125 0.95 -0.03 -2.25
CA LEU A 125 0.07 0.54 -3.27
C LEU A 125 -1.21 -0.28 -3.46
N ALA A 126 -1.12 -1.62 -3.43
CA ALA A 126 -2.28 -2.50 -3.56
C ALA A 126 -3.29 -2.27 -2.41
N ALA A 127 -2.80 -2.09 -1.18
CA ALA A 127 -3.66 -1.76 -0.05
C ALA A 127 -4.43 -0.45 -0.30
N GLN A 128 -3.78 0.59 -0.82
CA GLN A 128 -4.43 1.86 -1.12
C GLN A 128 -5.38 1.77 -2.32
N ALA A 129 -5.04 0.99 -3.33
CA ALA A 129 -5.92 0.72 -4.46
C ALA A 129 -7.25 0.05 -4.03
N LEU A 130 -7.20 -0.75 -2.96
CA LEU A 130 -8.37 -1.40 -2.36
C LEU A 130 -9.08 -0.52 -1.30
N GLY A 131 -8.63 0.73 -1.10
CA GLY A 131 -9.25 1.68 -0.19
C GLY A 131 -8.78 1.58 1.26
N TYR A 132 -7.71 0.83 1.54
CA TYR A 132 -7.08 0.76 2.85
C TYR A 132 -6.01 1.84 3.02
N GLY A 133 -5.79 2.24 4.26
CA GLY A 133 -4.57 2.95 4.62
C GLY A 133 -3.38 1.99 4.64
N SER A 134 -2.23 2.48 4.18
CA SER A 134 -0.98 1.73 4.31
C SER A 134 0.18 2.63 4.71
N ARG A 135 1.16 2.04 5.40
CA ARG A 135 2.37 2.73 5.82
C ARG A 135 3.55 1.77 5.94
N ILE A 136 4.68 2.19 5.41
CA ILE A 136 5.95 1.46 5.49
C ILE A 136 6.72 1.92 6.73
N TYR A 137 7.26 0.97 7.49
CA TYR A 137 8.08 1.22 8.67
C TYR A 137 9.43 0.54 8.53
N THR A 138 10.49 1.28 8.84
CA THR A 138 11.86 0.76 8.98
C THR A 138 12.36 0.85 10.43
N GLY A 139 11.74 1.71 11.25
CA GLY A 139 12.12 1.90 12.66
C GLY A 139 12.15 0.61 13.48
N PRO A 140 11.11 -0.27 13.43
CA PRO A 140 11.08 -1.50 14.21
C PRO A 140 12.07 -2.59 13.74
N ILE A 141 12.68 -2.49 12.57
CA ILE A 141 13.42 -3.59 11.91
C ILE A 141 14.56 -4.15 12.77
N ASN A 142 15.32 -3.30 13.44
CA ASN A 142 16.38 -3.77 14.34
C ASN A 142 15.82 -4.60 15.50
N ALA A 143 14.72 -4.19 16.09
CA ALA A 143 14.07 -4.93 17.17
C ALA A 143 13.47 -6.25 16.67
N LEU A 144 12.87 -6.27 15.49
CA LEU A 144 12.38 -7.51 14.84
C LEU A 144 13.53 -8.51 14.66
N ASN A 145 14.66 -8.06 14.12
CA ASN A 145 15.81 -8.91 13.82
C ASN A 145 16.56 -9.41 15.07
N ASN A 146 16.62 -8.61 16.12
CA ASN A 146 17.37 -8.97 17.31
C ASN A 146 16.53 -9.74 18.34
N ASN A 147 15.24 -9.39 18.49
CA ASN A 147 14.45 -9.81 19.62
C ASN A 147 13.22 -10.68 19.25
N LEU A 148 12.71 -10.59 18.04
CA LEU A 148 11.40 -11.14 17.68
C LEU A 148 11.44 -12.21 16.56
N LYS A 149 12.60 -12.57 16.02
CA LYS A 149 12.71 -13.55 14.93
C LYS A 149 11.98 -14.87 15.22
N LYS A 150 12.12 -15.40 16.44
CA LYS A 150 11.47 -16.64 16.85
C LYS A 150 9.94 -16.46 16.94
N GLU A 151 9.50 -15.38 17.54
CA GLU A 151 8.08 -15.06 17.71
C GLU A 151 7.39 -14.82 16.36
N LEU A 152 8.13 -14.22 15.41
CA LEU A 152 7.70 -14.01 14.02
C LEU A 152 7.82 -15.26 13.14
N ASN A 153 8.45 -16.31 13.64
CA ASN A 153 8.75 -17.54 12.87
C ASN A 153 9.41 -17.23 11.51
N LEU A 154 10.38 -16.31 11.50
CA LEU A 154 11.13 -16.02 10.28
C LEU A 154 11.93 -17.24 9.83
N PRO A 155 12.02 -17.52 8.51
CA PRO A 155 12.83 -18.62 8.01
C PRO A 155 14.29 -18.52 8.50
N PRO A 156 14.99 -19.65 8.67
CA PRO A 156 16.41 -19.64 9.00
C PRO A 156 17.22 -18.77 8.03
N GLY A 157 18.14 -17.98 8.56
CA GLY A 157 18.95 -17.05 7.76
C GLY A 157 18.26 -15.76 7.33
N HIS A 158 16.93 -15.66 7.47
CA HIS A 158 16.21 -14.44 7.08
C HIS A 158 16.34 -13.33 8.13
N ASN A 159 16.36 -12.11 7.60
CA ASN A 159 16.21 -10.87 8.35
C ASN A 159 15.10 -10.02 7.75
N ALA A 160 14.32 -9.37 8.61
CA ALA A 160 13.34 -8.39 8.19
C ALA A 160 14.03 -7.21 7.50
N VAL A 161 13.48 -6.79 6.36
CA VAL A 161 13.94 -5.64 5.58
C VAL A 161 13.02 -4.44 5.79
N ALA A 162 11.71 -4.68 5.78
CA ALA A 162 10.70 -3.66 6.00
C ALA A 162 9.42 -4.26 6.60
N LEU A 163 8.59 -3.38 7.15
CA LEU A 163 7.27 -3.68 7.70
C LEU A 163 6.24 -2.80 7.02
N VAL A 164 5.14 -3.38 6.54
CA VAL A 164 3.99 -2.64 6.03
C VAL A 164 2.83 -2.82 6.99
N ARG A 165 2.23 -1.72 7.45
CA ARG A 165 0.94 -1.72 8.15
C ARG A 165 -0.17 -1.48 7.15
N VAL A 166 -1.22 -2.28 7.22
CA VAL A 166 -2.45 -2.15 6.43
C VAL A 166 -3.64 -2.11 7.37
N GLY A 167 -4.58 -1.21 7.14
CA GLY A 167 -5.79 -1.09 7.96
C GLY A 167 -6.77 -0.07 7.42
N ARG A 168 -7.93 0.03 8.04
CA ARG A 168 -8.92 1.05 7.67
C ARG A 168 -8.41 2.46 7.94
N THR A 169 -8.86 3.42 7.15
CA THR A 169 -8.55 4.84 7.33
C THR A 169 -9.78 5.68 6.97
N ALA A 170 -9.94 6.83 7.63
CA ALA A 170 -10.98 7.78 7.29
C ALA A 170 -10.63 8.64 6.07
N ALA A 171 -9.35 8.72 5.72
CA ALA A 171 -8.81 9.68 4.77
C ALA A 171 -8.38 9.01 3.47
N VAL A 172 -9.31 8.29 2.81
CA VAL A 172 -9.05 7.70 1.47
C VAL A 172 -8.74 8.78 0.43
N ASP A 173 -9.29 9.99 0.60
CA ASP A 173 -9.13 11.12 -0.31
C ASP A 173 -8.19 12.22 0.21
N ALA A 174 -7.56 12.03 1.36
CA ALA A 174 -6.56 12.97 1.85
C ALA A 174 -5.25 12.80 1.06
N VAL A 175 -5.40 12.91 -0.26
CA VAL A 175 -4.29 12.98 -1.18
C VAL A 175 -3.29 14.01 -0.65
N SER A 176 -2.14 13.52 -0.26
CA SER A 176 -0.87 14.19 -0.42
C SER A 176 -0.70 15.64 0.06
N ALA A 177 -1.69 16.33 0.60
CA ALA A 177 -1.46 17.62 1.24
C ALA A 177 -0.42 17.55 2.37
N ALA A 178 -0.10 16.34 2.83
CA ALA A 178 0.84 16.07 3.91
C ALA A 178 2.28 15.75 3.45
N SER A 179 2.54 15.57 2.16
CA SER A 179 3.88 15.19 1.69
C SER A 179 4.37 16.13 0.61
N ASN A 180 5.15 17.14 1.01
CA ASN A 180 5.85 17.97 0.04
C ASN A 180 6.75 17.10 -0.86
N ARG A 181 6.70 17.33 -2.16
CA ARG A 181 7.58 16.70 -3.13
C ARG A 181 8.52 17.76 -3.70
N LYS A 182 9.74 17.35 -3.96
CA LYS A 182 10.70 18.18 -4.72
C LYS A 182 10.14 18.43 -6.11
N LYS A 183 10.48 19.58 -6.68
CA LYS A 183 10.10 19.91 -8.06
C LYS A 183 10.89 19.07 -9.05
N ALA A 184 10.34 18.92 -10.27
CA ALA A 184 10.99 18.14 -11.32
C ALA A 184 12.40 18.68 -11.64
N GLU A 185 12.59 20.00 -11.62
CA GLU A 185 13.86 20.67 -11.91
C GLU A 185 14.97 20.30 -10.91
N GLU A 186 14.57 19.91 -9.68
CA GLU A 186 15.50 19.51 -8.61
C GLU A 186 15.90 18.03 -8.70
N THR A 187 15.11 17.21 -9.40
CA THR A 187 15.22 15.74 -9.34
C THR A 187 15.40 15.08 -10.70
N VAL A 188 15.17 15.80 -11.80
CA VAL A 188 15.19 15.24 -13.15
C VAL A 188 16.24 15.96 -14.02
N ARG A 189 17.05 15.20 -14.73
CA ARG A 189 17.98 15.71 -15.77
C ARG A 189 17.73 14.94 -17.04
N TYR A 190 17.53 15.67 -18.14
CA TYR A 190 17.48 15.10 -19.50
C TYR A 190 18.86 15.18 -20.15
N ILE A 191 19.37 14.05 -20.61
CA ILE A 191 20.57 13.98 -21.45
C ILE A 191 20.06 13.72 -22.87
N LYS A 192 20.34 14.66 -23.79
CA LYS A 192 19.93 14.61 -25.20
C LYS A 192 21.13 14.29 -26.07
#